data_d86a8413d70e1997d9be27809a5d419d
#
_entry.id   d86a8413d70e1997d9be27809a5d419d
#
_cell.length_a   1.000
_cell.length_b   1.000
_cell.length_c   1.000
_cell.angle_alpha   90.00
_cell.angle_beta   90.00
_cell.angle_gamma   90.00
#
_symmetry.space_group_name_H-M   'P 1'
#
loop_
_entity.id
_entity.type
_entity.pdbx_description
1 polymer ?
#
loop_
_entity_poly.entity_id
_entity_poly.type
_entity_poly.pdbx_seq_one_letter_code
_entity_poly.pdbx_strand_id
1 'polypeptide(L)'
;MIAQDNDFTTWTKFKVNHKIDSRFAVSGDLELRTEDDMSAIDRWGISVGGDYRAFSFLKFEIGYETHYRNLGEIGWKFRHRYRIGATASFRYQWLKMSLRERFQQTFDRGESETRLRSRLKLGYAPQKGIVSPYFSIEIYQSLDDAPFWRTARLRYRPGIEIDLTKRWSLDA
;
A
#
# COMPACT_ATOMS: atom_id res chain seq x y z
N MET A 1 7.97 -26.48 -24.78
CA MET A 1 8.68 -26.06 -23.56
C MET A 1 8.38 -24.58 -23.37
N ILE A 2 7.57 -24.22 -22.40
CA ILE A 2 7.37 -22.82 -22.03
C ILE A 2 8.52 -22.50 -21.10
N ALA A 3 9.50 -21.72 -21.57
CA ALA A 3 10.52 -21.16 -20.71
C ALA A 3 9.80 -20.17 -19.78
N GLN A 4 9.74 -20.48 -18.50
CA GLN A 4 9.31 -19.56 -17.48
C GLN A 4 10.52 -18.66 -17.22
N ASP A 5 10.52 -17.45 -17.80
CA ASP A 5 11.47 -16.41 -17.42
C ASP A 5 11.23 -16.08 -15.95
N ASN A 6 12.12 -16.54 -15.08
CA ASN A 6 12.14 -16.18 -13.68
C ASN A 6 12.85 -14.83 -13.53
N ASP A 7 12.09 -13.75 -13.59
CA ASP A 7 12.60 -12.41 -13.31
C ASP A 7 12.52 -12.12 -11.80
N PHE A 8 13.67 -11.81 -11.19
CA PHE A 8 13.76 -11.40 -9.80
C PHE A 8 13.62 -9.88 -9.65
N THR A 9 12.48 -9.45 -9.16
CA THR A 9 12.18 -8.04 -8.94
C THR A 9 12.23 -7.69 -7.45
N THR A 10 12.75 -6.52 -7.11
CA THR A 10 12.67 -5.99 -5.73
C THR A 10 11.73 -4.81 -5.63
N TRP A 11 11.10 -4.71 -4.49
CA TRP A 11 10.28 -3.58 -4.13
C TRP A 11 10.70 -3.04 -2.78
N THR A 12 11.46 -1.96 -2.81
CA THR A 12 11.94 -1.27 -1.61
C THR A 12 11.11 -0.03 -1.35
N LYS A 13 10.69 0.14 -0.11
CA LYS A 13 9.94 1.30 0.34
C LYS A 13 10.48 1.83 1.65
N PHE A 14 10.90 3.10 1.64
CA PHE A 14 11.28 3.83 2.83
C PHE A 14 10.16 4.78 3.23
N LYS A 15 9.62 4.63 4.43
CA LYS A 15 8.50 5.43 4.91
C LYS A 15 8.82 6.11 6.23
N VAL A 16 8.55 7.42 6.27
CA VAL A 16 8.61 8.24 7.49
C VAL A 16 7.21 8.64 7.90
N ASN A 17 6.88 8.46 9.18
CA ASN A 17 5.64 8.93 9.77
C ASN A 17 5.95 9.89 10.91
N HIS A 18 5.29 11.03 10.90
CA HIS A 18 5.41 12.03 11.97
C HIS A 18 4.03 12.28 12.59
N LYS A 19 3.93 12.06 13.90
CA LYS A 19 2.71 12.38 14.66
C LYS A 19 2.76 13.85 15.05
N ILE A 20 1.80 14.61 14.57
CA ILE A 20 1.62 16.03 14.95
C ILE A 20 1.00 16.08 16.35
N ASP A 21 -0.05 15.28 16.58
CA ASP A 21 -0.71 15.14 17.87
C ASP A 21 -1.33 13.73 18.04
N SER A 22 -2.29 13.57 18.96
CA SER A 22 -2.97 12.29 19.22
C SER A 22 -3.92 11.85 18.10
N ARG A 23 -4.35 12.77 17.25
CA ARG A 23 -5.32 12.54 16.16
C ARG A 23 -4.71 12.67 14.78
N PHE A 24 -3.73 13.55 14.58
CA PHE A 24 -3.15 13.85 13.28
C PHE A 24 -1.74 13.29 13.13
N ALA A 25 -1.47 12.68 11.99
CA ALA A 25 -0.15 12.27 11.57
C ALA A 25 0.05 12.58 10.10
N VAL A 26 1.28 12.85 9.70
CA VAL A 26 1.69 13.00 8.31
C VAL A 26 2.71 11.92 7.97
N SER A 27 2.75 11.54 6.71
CA SER A 27 3.71 10.56 6.22
C SER A 27 4.27 10.97 4.88
N GLY A 28 5.54 10.59 4.67
CA GLY A 28 6.18 10.63 3.36
C GLY A 28 6.81 9.28 3.09
N ASP A 29 6.81 8.84 1.84
CA ASP A 29 7.53 7.64 1.46
C ASP A 29 8.21 7.78 0.10
N LEU A 30 9.34 7.06 -0.03
CA LEU A 30 10.08 6.85 -1.26
C LEU A 30 9.93 5.39 -1.65
N GLU A 31 9.63 5.13 -2.91
CA GLU A 31 9.49 3.80 -3.46
C GLU A 31 10.48 3.61 -4.61
N LEU A 32 11.14 2.46 -4.63
CA LEU A 32 12.00 2.01 -5.71
C LEU A 32 11.62 0.58 -6.07
N ARG A 33 11.45 0.31 -7.35
CA ARG A 33 11.28 -1.05 -7.89
C ARG A 33 12.28 -1.31 -8.98
N THR A 34 12.78 -2.53 -8.99
CA THR A 34 13.67 -3.01 -10.02
C THR A 34 13.00 -4.12 -10.83
N GLU A 35 13.51 -4.36 -12.01
CA GLU A 35 13.16 -5.43 -12.95
C GLU A 35 14.45 -6.04 -13.53
N ASP A 36 14.36 -7.05 -14.37
CA ASP A 36 15.47 -7.72 -15.03
C ASP A 36 16.57 -8.16 -14.05
N ASP A 37 16.21 -9.02 -13.07
CA ASP A 37 17.14 -9.50 -12.04
C ASP A 37 17.85 -8.37 -11.27
N MET A 38 17.11 -7.27 -10.99
CA MET A 38 17.57 -6.03 -10.33
C MET A 38 18.56 -5.19 -11.18
N SER A 39 18.79 -5.51 -12.44
CA SER A 39 19.69 -4.78 -13.31
C SER A 39 19.11 -3.46 -13.82
N ALA A 40 17.79 -3.34 -13.88
CA ALA A 40 17.08 -2.15 -14.34
C ALA A 40 16.10 -1.61 -13.30
N ILE A 41 15.84 -0.31 -13.36
CA ILE A 41 14.82 0.33 -12.52
C ILE A 41 13.51 0.38 -13.31
N ASP A 42 12.50 -0.41 -12.85
CA ASP A 42 11.11 -0.31 -13.37
C ASP A 42 10.48 1.02 -12.99
N ARG A 43 10.62 1.41 -11.69
CA ARG A 43 9.92 2.56 -11.18
C ARG A 43 10.54 3.13 -9.92
N TRP A 44 10.45 4.45 -9.80
CA TRP A 44 10.63 5.14 -8.53
C TRP A 44 9.50 6.13 -8.29
N GLY A 45 9.25 6.48 -7.05
CA GLY A 45 8.16 7.36 -6.71
C GLY A 45 8.26 7.95 -5.32
N ILE A 46 7.51 9.03 -5.14
CA ILE A 46 7.38 9.75 -3.87
C ILE A 46 5.90 9.81 -3.53
N SER A 47 5.57 9.62 -2.26
CA SER A 47 4.23 9.88 -1.78
C SER A 47 4.23 10.68 -0.49
N VAL A 48 3.17 11.47 -0.33
CA VAL A 48 2.87 12.21 0.89
C VAL A 48 1.45 11.87 1.33
N GLY A 49 1.20 11.89 2.63
CA GLY A 49 -0.11 11.56 3.14
C GLY A 49 -0.39 12.15 4.50
N GLY A 50 -1.66 12.24 4.83
CA GLY A 50 -2.17 12.62 6.12
C GLY A 50 -3.13 11.57 6.66
N ASP A 51 -3.06 11.32 7.95
CA ASP A 51 -3.95 10.44 8.70
C ASP A 51 -4.68 11.25 9.77
N TYR A 52 -5.99 11.04 9.88
CA TYR A 52 -6.82 11.59 10.93
C TYR A 52 -7.52 10.49 11.71
N ARG A 53 -7.25 10.36 13.00
CA ARG A 53 -7.90 9.41 13.90
C ARG A 53 -9.16 10.04 14.49
N ALA A 54 -10.33 9.71 13.91
CA ALA A 54 -11.61 10.19 14.39
C ALA A 54 -12.00 9.51 15.71
N PHE A 55 -11.80 8.18 15.79
CA PHE A 55 -12.07 7.36 16.97
C PHE A 55 -10.91 6.41 17.23
N SER A 56 -10.88 5.77 18.38
CA SER A 56 -9.85 4.78 18.72
C SER A 56 -9.77 3.62 17.71
N PHE A 57 -10.90 3.29 17.10
CA PHE A 57 -11.04 2.21 16.11
C PHE A 57 -11.11 2.70 14.66
N LEU A 58 -11.27 4.00 14.37
CA LEU A 58 -11.50 4.53 13.03
C LEU A 58 -10.51 5.63 12.67
N LYS A 59 -9.81 5.42 11.56
CA LYS A 59 -8.84 6.34 10.99
C LYS A 59 -9.19 6.65 9.54
N PHE A 60 -9.15 7.90 9.16
CA PHE A 60 -9.21 8.37 7.78
C PHE A 60 -7.81 8.64 7.25
N GLU A 61 -7.62 8.48 5.96
CA GLU A 61 -6.37 8.76 5.28
C GLU A 61 -6.61 9.52 3.97
N ILE A 62 -5.72 10.44 3.67
CA ILE A 62 -5.60 11.10 2.38
C ILE A 62 -4.16 11.01 1.93
N GLY A 63 -3.93 10.91 0.62
CA GLY A 63 -2.57 10.87 0.12
C GLY A 63 -2.49 11.22 -1.35
N TYR A 64 -1.30 11.67 -1.71
CA TYR A 64 -0.90 11.94 -3.07
C TYR A 64 0.42 11.22 -3.34
N GLU A 65 0.54 10.65 -4.53
CA GLU A 65 1.65 9.78 -4.89
C GLU A 65 2.02 10.04 -6.34
N THR A 66 3.30 10.20 -6.59
CA THR A 66 3.86 10.37 -7.93
C THR A 66 4.81 9.22 -8.23
N HIS A 67 4.79 8.75 -9.46
CA HIS A 67 5.70 7.72 -9.94
C HIS A 67 6.28 8.11 -11.28
N TYR A 68 7.57 7.84 -11.45
CA TYR A 68 8.20 7.72 -12.76
C TYR A 68 8.40 6.24 -13.04
N ARG A 69 7.82 5.78 -14.14
CA ARG A 69 7.92 4.39 -14.57
C ARG A 69 8.67 4.32 -15.89
N ASN A 70 9.62 3.40 -15.95
CA ASN A 70 10.29 3.04 -17.18
C ASN A 70 9.35 2.14 -18.02
N LEU A 71 9.16 2.48 -19.30
CA LEU A 71 8.36 1.71 -20.24
C LEU A 71 9.25 1.21 -21.40
N GLY A 72 10.50 0.91 -21.11
CA GLY A 72 11.45 0.43 -22.11
C GLY A 72 11.68 1.47 -23.21
N GLU A 73 11.41 1.11 -24.46
CA GLU A 73 11.62 1.97 -25.63
C GLU A 73 10.85 3.30 -25.60
N ILE A 74 9.71 3.33 -24.87
CA ILE A 74 8.90 4.55 -24.70
C ILE A 74 9.55 5.54 -23.71
N GLY A 75 10.50 5.05 -22.89
CA GLY A 75 11.23 5.81 -21.89
C GLY A 75 10.39 6.06 -20.61
N TRP A 76 10.88 7.00 -19.80
CA TRP A 76 10.29 7.31 -18.51
C TRP A 76 9.00 8.11 -18.64
N LYS A 77 7.93 7.65 -17.97
CA LYS A 77 6.62 8.31 -17.95
C LYS A 77 6.20 8.67 -16.54
N PHE A 78 5.65 9.88 -16.43
CA PHE A 78 5.09 10.41 -15.19
C PHE A 78 3.68 9.88 -14.99
N ARG A 79 3.40 9.47 -13.75
CA ARG A 79 2.09 9.01 -13.30
C ARG A 79 1.83 9.56 -11.91
N HIS A 80 0.61 10.01 -11.65
CA HIS A 80 0.24 10.47 -10.32
C HIS A 80 -1.09 9.89 -9.86
N ARG A 81 -1.29 9.87 -8.55
CA ARG A 81 -2.44 9.21 -7.92
C ARG A 81 -2.87 9.95 -6.66
N TYR A 82 -4.17 10.18 -6.57
CA TYR A 82 -4.83 10.58 -5.34
C TYR A 82 -5.41 9.36 -4.64
N ARG A 83 -5.43 9.40 -3.32
CA ARG A 83 -6.06 8.37 -2.51
C ARG A 83 -6.77 8.98 -1.32
N ILE A 84 -7.97 8.49 -1.04
CA ILE A 84 -8.75 8.79 0.17
C ILE A 84 -9.21 7.46 0.72
N GLY A 85 -9.16 7.27 2.02
CA GLY A 85 -9.56 6.01 2.61
C GLY A 85 -9.96 6.11 4.06
N ALA A 86 -10.52 5.01 4.54
CA ALA A 86 -10.86 4.79 5.94
C ALA A 86 -10.37 3.43 6.37
N THR A 87 -9.90 3.33 7.61
CA THR A 87 -9.47 2.07 8.22
C THR A 87 -10.15 1.92 9.56
N ALA A 88 -10.98 0.89 9.68
CA ALA A 88 -11.50 0.42 10.96
C ALA A 88 -10.57 -0.65 11.52
N SER A 89 -10.17 -0.53 12.78
CA SER A 89 -9.26 -1.49 13.44
C SER A 89 -9.84 -1.93 14.75
N PHE A 90 -9.76 -3.22 15.01
CA PHE A 90 -10.23 -3.86 16.22
C PHE A 90 -9.16 -4.79 16.77
N ARG A 91 -9.02 -4.82 18.12
CA ARG A 91 -8.10 -5.73 18.80
C ARG A 91 -8.87 -6.45 19.91
N TYR A 92 -8.76 -7.77 19.89
CA TYR A 92 -9.27 -8.62 20.95
C TYR A 92 -8.17 -9.58 21.38
N GLN A 93 -7.70 -9.40 22.63
CA GLN A 93 -6.54 -10.15 23.14
C GLN A 93 -5.33 -10.10 22.19
N TRP A 94 -4.98 -11.22 21.59
CA TRP A 94 -3.87 -11.38 20.64
C TRP A 94 -4.28 -11.17 19.16
N LEU A 95 -5.58 -11.08 18.87
CA LEU A 95 -6.08 -10.90 17.51
C LEU A 95 -6.20 -9.41 17.17
N LYS A 96 -5.58 -9.01 16.08
CA LYS A 96 -5.70 -7.68 15.48
C LYS A 96 -6.39 -7.80 14.14
N MET A 97 -7.50 -7.12 13.96
CA MET A 97 -8.24 -7.07 12.71
C MET A 97 -8.28 -5.64 12.20
N SER A 98 -8.17 -5.45 10.90
CA SER A 98 -8.44 -4.17 10.27
C SER A 98 -9.10 -4.33 8.92
N LEU A 99 -10.12 -3.52 8.67
CA LEU A 99 -10.78 -3.36 7.38
C LEU A 99 -10.43 -1.96 6.86
N ARG A 100 -9.87 -1.90 5.66
CA ARG A 100 -9.55 -0.64 5.00
C ARG A 100 -10.25 -0.55 3.67
N GLU A 101 -11.00 0.52 3.49
CA GLU A 101 -11.55 0.95 2.21
C GLU A 101 -10.74 2.14 1.70
N ARG A 102 -10.32 2.07 0.44
CA ARG A 102 -9.51 3.11 -0.18
C ARG A 102 -9.97 3.37 -1.61
N PHE A 103 -10.46 4.56 -1.84
CA PHE A 103 -10.66 5.13 -3.17
C PHE A 103 -9.33 5.64 -3.73
N GLN A 104 -9.05 5.35 -4.98
CA GLN A 104 -7.85 5.78 -5.69
C GLN A 104 -8.22 6.25 -7.08
N GLN A 105 -7.70 7.40 -7.47
CA GLN A 105 -7.76 7.88 -8.84
C GLN A 105 -6.33 8.08 -9.35
N THR A 106 -6.01 7.43 -10.45
CA THR A 106 -4.68 7.44 -11.06
C THR A 106 -4.79 8.12 -12.42
N PHE A 107 -3.85 9.00 -12.70
CA PHE A 107 -3.72 9.69 -13.98
C PHE A 107 -2.41 9.23 -14.64
N ASP A 108 -2.52 8.75 -15.86
CA ASP A 108 -1.43 8.21 -16.66
C ASP A 108 -1.63 8.61 -18.12
N ARG A 109 -0.76 9.46 -18.66
CA ARG A 109 -0.77 9.87 -20.08
C ARG A 109 -2.08 10.44 -20.61
N GLY A 110 -2.80 11.18 -19.78
CA GLY A 110 -4.10 11.76 -20.13
C GLY A 110 -5.30 10.85 -19.89
N GLU A 111 -5.07 9.59 -19.55
CA GLU A 111 -6.10 8.66 -19.11
C GLU A 111 -6.23 8.71 -17.58
N SER A 112 -7.44 8.48 -17.08
CA SER A 112 -7.68 8.33 -15.65
C SER A 112 -8.26 6.96 -15.35
N GLU A 113 -7.86 6.40 -14.24
CA GLU A 113 -8.36 5.13 -13.74
C GLU A 113 -8.78 5.27 -12.28
N THR A 114 -10.02 4.90 -12.02
CA THR A 114 -10.63 4.98 -10.69
C THR A 114 -10.84 3.57 -10.13
N ARG A 115 -10.35 3.34 -8.91
CA ARG A 115 -10.46 2.04 -8.23
C ARG A 115 -10.89 2.20 -6.78
N LEU A 116 -11.71 1.27 -6.33
CA LEU A 116 -11.89 0.99 -4.92
C LEU A 116 -11.01 -0.19 -4.51
N ARG A 117 -10.37 -0.06 -3.35
CA ARG A 117 -9.54 -1.12 -2.77
C ARG A 117 -10.01 -1.43 -1.37
N SER A 118 -10.55 -2.63 -1.20
CA SER A 118 -11.00 -3.16 0.07
C SER A 118 -9.96 -4.14 0.60
N ARG A 119 -9.43 -3.92 1.81
CA ARG A 119 -8.43 -4.80 2.41
C ARG A 119 -8.84 -5.22 3.81
N LEU A 120 -8.98 -6.53 3.99
CA LEU A 120 -9.08 -7.16 5.30
C LEU A 120 -7.69 -7.66 5.71
N LYS A 121 -7.20 -7.26 6.88
CA LYS A 121 -5.95 -7.74 7.48
C LYS A 121 -6.25 -8.37 8.82
N LEU A 122 -5.79 -9.58 9.02
CA LEU A 122 -5.85 -10.33 10.27
C LEU A 122 -4.42 -10.54 10.75
N GLY A 123 -4.11 -10.16 11.96
CA GLY A 123 -2.76 -10.26 12.52
C GLY A 123 -2.77 -10.82 13.93
N TYR A 124 -1.70 -11.52 14.25
CA TYR A 124 -1.39 -11.92 15.61
C TYR A 124 -0.56 -10.82 16.26
N ALA A 125 -1.00 -10.31 17.40
CA ALA A 125 -0.31 -9.25 18.13
C ALA A 125 0.00 -9.76 19.55
N PRO A 126 1.16 -10.37 19.76
CA PRO A 126 1.53 -10.93 21.07
C PRO A 126 1.61 -9.82 22.13
N GLN A 127 1.32 -10.16 23.38
CA GLN A 127 1.46 -9.23 24.50
C GLN A 127 2.93 -8.90 24.79
N LYS A 128 3.80 -9.88 24.56
CA LYS A 128 5.26 -9.75 24.67
C LYS A 128 5.88 -10.33 23.41
N GLY A 129 6.66 -9.54 22.70
CA GLY A 129 7.34 -9.95 21.47
C GLY A 129 7.39 -8.80 20.46
N ILE A 130 8.34 -8.90 19.56
CA ILE A 130 8.59 -7.91 18.51
C ILE A 130 8.02 -8.33 17.16
N VAL A 131 7.60 -9.60 17.01
CA VAL A 131 7.17 -10.18 15.75
C VAL A 131 5.65 -10.37 15.74
N SER A 132 5.00 -9.82 14.75
CA SER A 132 3.55 -9.84 14.55
C SER A 132 3.21 -10.36 13.16
N PRO A 133 3.03 -11.68 12.98
CA PRO A 133 2.62 -12.24 11.69
C PRO A 133 1.20 -11.82 11.35
N TYR A 134 0.94 -11.65 10.07
CA TYR A 134 -0.38 -11.29 9.56
C TYR A 134 -0.70 -11.96 8.23
N PHE A 135 -1.99 -11.96 7.91
CA PHE A 135 -2.50 -12.31 6.59
C PHE A 135 -3.46 -11.23 6.13
N SER A 136 -3.40 -10.85 4.87
CA SER A 136 -4.34 -9.90 4.30
C SER A 136 -4.88 -10.34 2.95
N ILE A 137 -6.16 -10.01 2.73
CA ILE A 137 -6.85 -10.16 1.46
C ILE A 137 -7.19 -8.75 0.98
N GLU A 138 -6.85 -8.45 -0.25
CA GLU A 138 -7.12 -7.16 -0.87
C GLU A 138 -7.83 -7.35 -2.21
N ILE A 139 -8.98 -6.70 -2.36
CA ILE A 139 -9.83 -6.71 -3.55
C ILE A 139 -9.67 -5.34 -4.23
N TYR A 140 -9.45 -5.35 -5.53
CA TYR A 140 -9.39 -4.17 -6.37
C TYR A 140 -10.61 -4.19 -7.29
N GLN A 141 -11.43 -3.16 -7.21
CA GLN A 141 -12.62 -2.99 -8.03
C GLN A 141 -12.43 -1.78 -8.95
N SER A 142 -12.65 -1.98 -10.26
CA SER A 142 -12.69 -0.87 -11.21
C SER A 142 -14.03 -0.16 -11.08
N LEU A 143 -14.00 1.18 -11.10
CA LEU A 143 -15.18 2.03 -11.06
C LEU A 143 -15.43 2.71 -12.41
N ASP A 144 -14.51 2.60 -13.37
CA ASP A 144 -14.61 3.21 -14.70
C ASP A 144 -15.28 2.29 -15.71
N ASP A 145 -15.21 0.95 -15.47
CA ASP A 145 -15.72 -0.05 -16.41
C ASP A 145 -17.11 -0.56 -16.01
N ALA A 146 -17.97 -0.78 -16.99
CA ALA A 146 -19.22 -1.51 -16.78
C ALA A 146 -18.98 -3.03 -16.87
N PRO A 147 -19.60 -3.86 -16.00
CA PRO A 147 -20.45 -3.46 -14.90
C PRO A 147 -19.63 -2.84 -13.74
N PHE A 148 -20.18 -1.81 -13.12
CA PHE A 148 -19.59 -1.20 -11.93
C PHE A 148 -19.25 -2.27 -10.88
N TRP A 149 -18.15 -2.08 -10.14
CA TRP A 149 -17.66 -3.00 -9.10
C TRP A 149 -17.04 -4.29 -9.65
N ARG A 150 -16.64 -4.31 -10.90
CA ARG A 150 -15.90 -5.46 -11.44
C ARG A 150 -14.62 -5.66 -10.65
N THR A 151 -14.44 -6.87 -10.12
CA THR A 151 -13.18 -7.27 -9.47
C THR A 151 -12.10 -7.39 -10.52
N ALA A 152 -11.21 -6.41 -10.56
CA ALA A 152 -10.08 -6.36 -11.48
C ALA A 152 -8.90 -7.21 -10.96
N ARG A 153 -8.77 -7.32 -9.62
CA ARG A 153 -7.65 -8.04 -9.00
C ARG A 153 -7.98 -8.48 -7.58
N LEU A 154 -7.56 -9.69 -7.24
CA LEU A 154 -7.54 -10.21 -5.88
C LEU A 154 -6.08 -10.46 -5.48
N ARG A 155 -5.69 -10.02 -4.28
CA ARG A 155 -4.34 -10.22 -3.75
C ARG A 155 -4.40 -10.83 -2.37
N TYR A 156 -3.66 -11.90 -2.18
CA TYR A 156 -3.38 -12.52 -0.89
C TYR A 156 -1.96 -12.12 -0.47
N ARG A 157 -1.78 -11.71 0.78
CA ARG A 157 -0.48 -11.31 1.29
C ARG A 157 -0.30 -11.82 2.71
N PRO A 158 0.44 -12.92 2.92
CA PRO A 158 1.05 -13.23 4.19
C PRO A 158 2.18 -12.23 4.44
N GLY A 159 2.46 -11.91 5.69
CA GLY A 159 3.55 -11.02 6.02
C GLY A 159 3.85 -11.01 7.51
N ILE A 160 4.93 -10.33 7.88
CA ILE A 160 5.40 -10.21 9.25
C ILE A 160 5.70 -8.73 9.52
N GLU A 161 5.12 -8.19 10.59
CA GLU A 161 5.54 -6.91 11.15
C GLU A 161 6.54 -7.16 12.27
N ILE A 162 7.71 -6.52 12.23
CA ILE A 162 8.75 -6.61 13.26
C ILE A 162 8.97 -5.22 13.85
N ASP A 163 8.62 -5.05 15.12
CA ASP A 163 8.82 -3.81 15.85
C ASP A 163 10.26 -3.77 16.39
N LEU A 164 11.19 -3.14 15.66
CA LEU A 164 12.60 -3.01 16.06
C LEU A 164 12.77 -2.09 17.26
N THR A 165 12.00 -1.01 17.28
CA THR A 165 11.97 -0.04 18.37
C THR A 165 10.56 0.60 18.46
N LYS A 166 10.34 1.49 19.43
CA LYS A 166 9.10 2.29 19.50
C LYS A 166 8.88 3.21 18.28
N ARG A 167 9.90 3.41 17.45
CA ARG A 167 9.89 4.32 16.29
C ARG A 167 10.09 3.62 14.96
N TRP A 168 10.66 2.43 14.95
CA TRP A 168 11.04 1.70 13.75
C TRP A 168 10.39 0.34 13.71
N SER A 169 9.72 0.03 12.62
CA SER A 169 9.18 -1.30 12.31
C SER A 169 9.56 -1.70 10.90
N LEU A 170 9.70 -2.99 10.68
CA LEU A 170 9.91 -3.63 9.39
C LEU A 170 8.65 -4.40 9.03
N ASP A 171 8.18 -4.29 7.79
CA ASP A 171 7.07 -5.07 7.21
C ASP A 171 7.63 -5.85 6.00
N ALA A 172 7.61 -7.18 6.10
CA ALA A 172 8.14 -8.12 5.11
C ALA A 172 7.07 -9.13 4.64
#